data_fb885343ed80affa73693d560294ef12
#
_entry.id   fb885343ed80affa73693d560294ef12
#
_cell.length_a   1.000
_cell.length_b   1.000
_cell.length_c   1.000
_cell.angle_alpha   90.00
_cell.angle_beta   90.00
_cell.angle_gamma   90.00
#
_symmetry.space_group_name_H-M   'P 1'
#
loop_
_entity.id
_entity.type
_entity.pdbx_description
1 polymer ?
#
loop_
_entity_poly.entity_id
_entity_poly.type
_entity_poly.pdbx_seq_one_letter_code
_entity_poly.pdbx_strand_id
1 'polypeptide(L)'
;MDFKEFVNKLEQDLKDALSEISPGADVRQNSVEKLQGSSYTGISITPADSHVGMNLNADQLFEQLQEGKSYEGVLAMAVTQVDAGLAQAPDVNVADIMNYETAKQMLCFDVVGTERNKEMLENVPHTDVENMSMVYRLQLDSNEQGAATILITNDIMAQMGVTKEQLHADALENAPEIRPASFKTMAEVMAELMGMPADAMPADMAPPMYVATNDSKVQGAAVMFYPDFMDQAAKELGGDVFILPSSVHEVLFLPDDGTMRTDELREMVTSINASEVSPADQLTDSVYHYDAESRTFELGEKFEARQAEKEAKSEEKEERSSVLKDLQSKKQDMDLQPKAEPGKHKTKSEPALG
;
A
#
# COMPACT_ATOMS: atom_id res chain seq x y z
N MET A 1 0.16 -22.80 34.25
CA MET A 1 1.41 -22.64 33.47
C MET A 1 1.39 -21.24 32.86
N ASP A 2 2.42 -20.46 33.12
CA ASP A 2 2.55 -19.15 32.47
C ASP A 2 3.09 -19.30 31.03
N PHE A 3 3.10 -18.20 30.27
CA PHE A 3 3.51 -18.23 28.84
C PHE A 3 4.97 -18.70 28.66
N LYS A 4 5.88 -18.22 29.51
CA LYS A 4 7.30 -18.58 29.43
C LYS A 4 7.54 -20.07 29.76
N GLU A 5 6.85 -20.57 30.77
CA GLU A 5 6.87 -22.01 31.10
C GLU A 5 6.29 -22.85 29.96
N PHE A 6 5.22 -22.35 29.31
CA PHE A 6 4.61 -23.03 28.18
C PHE A 6 5.58 -23.12 27.00
N VAL A 7 6.18 -22.00 26.58
CA VAL A 7 7.09 -21.96 25.40
C VAL A 7 8.32 -22.85 25.65
N ASN A 8 8.93 -22.79 26.83
CA ASN A 8 10.09 -23.64 27.18
C ASN A 8 9.74 -25.13 27.15
N LYS A 9 8.57 -25.48 27.69
CA LYS A 9 8.09 -26.86 27.71
C LYS A 9 7.75 -27.33 26.28
N LEU A 10 7.07 -26.50 25.50
CA LEU A 10 6.70 -26.83 24.13
C LEU A 10 7.92 -27.04 23.24
N GLU A 11 8.96 -26.20 23.35
CA GLU A 11 10.23 -26.41 22.65
C GLU A 11 10.86 -27.76 22.96
N GLN A 12 10.93 -28.13 24.23
CA GLN A 12 11.52 -29.41 24.64
C GLN A 12 10.70 -30.60 24.16
N ASP A 13 9.38 -30.57 24.38
CA ASP A 13 8.49 -31.65 23.99
C ASP A 13 8.38 -31.82 22.48
N LEU A 14 8.52 -30.72 21.71
CA LEU A 14 8.63 -30.77 20.26
C LEU A 14 9.93 -31.42 19.79
N LYS A 15 11.09 -31.15 20.45
CA LYS A 15 12.35 -31.83 20.13
C LYS A 15 12.21 -33.35 20.32
N ASP A 16 11.57 -33.75 21.39
CA ASP A 16 11.36 -35.17 21.69
C ASP A 16 10.37 -35.80 20.67
N ALA A 17 9.24 -35.16 20.42
CA ALA A 17 8.22 -35.65 19.49
C ALA A 17 8.69 -35.72 18.04
N LEU A 18 9.51 -34.75 17.58
CA LEU A 18 10.03 -34.69 16.24
C LEU A 18 11.24 -35.58 16.00
N SER A 19 11.83 -36.18 17.04
CA SER A 19 12.98 -37.06 16.90
C SER A 19 12.74 -38.28 15.99
N GLU A 20 11.49 -38.73 15.85
CA GLU A 20 11.09 -39.82 14.98
C GLU A 20 10.66 -39.33 13.56
N ILE A 21 10.09 -38.10 13.45
CA ILE A 21 9.56 -37.53 12.20
C ILE A 21 10.68 -36.83 11.42
N SER A 22 11.53 -36.05 12.08
CA SER A 22 12.63 -35.29 11.51
C SER A 22 13.87 -35.44 12.39
N PRO A 23 14.60 -36.56 12.32
CA PRO A 23 15.75 -36.81 13.15
C PRO A 23 16.83 -35.73 12.95
N GLY A 24 17.27 -35.13 14.08
CA GLY A 24 18.31 -34.10 14.08
C GLY A 24 17.83 -32.71 13.67
N ALA A 25 16.52 -32.48 13.59
CA ALA A 25 15.99 -31.14 13.35
C ALA A 25 16.42 -30.17 14.47
N ASP A 26 16.80 -28.98 14.07
CA ASP A 26 17.06 -27.88 15.00
C ASP A 26 15.73 -27.22 15.39
N VAL A 27 15.43 -27.25 16.67
CA VAL A 27 14.21 -26.66 17.26
C VAL A 27 14.62 -25.61 18.28
N ARG A 28 14.23 -24.35 18.06
CA ARG A 28 14.62 -23.24 18.93
C ARG A 28 13.56 -22.14 18.96
N GLN A 29 13.51 -21.42 20.08
CA GLN A 29 12.69 -20.21 20.20
C GLN A 29 13.32 -19.07 19.42
N ASN A 30 12.50 -18.26 18.80
CA ASN A 30 12.88 -16.99 18.16
C ASN A 30 11.76 -15.97 18.30
N SER A 31 12.08 -14.70 18.08
CA SER A 31 11.08 -13.66 17.83
C SER A 31 10.85 -13.58 16.33
N VAL A 32 9.62 -13.69 15.91
CA VAL A 32 9.23 -13.53 14.51
C VAL A 32 8.55 -12.18 14.36
N GLU A 33 9.19 -11.29 13.66
CA GLU A 33 8.60 -10.02 13.29
C GLU A 33 7.77 -10.20 12.01
N LYS A 34 6.53 -9.76 12.08
CA LYS A 34 5.63 -9.69 10.92
C LYS A 34 5.60 -8.27 10.37
N LEU A 35 5.12 -8.14 9.14
CA LEU A 35 4.78 -6.83 8.59
C LEU A 35 3.76 -6.13 9.49
N GLN A 36 3.71 -4.81 9.41
CA GLN A 36 2.85 -3.92 10.19
C GLN A 36 3.15 -3.88 11.70
N GLY A 37 4.43 -4.11 12.07
CA GLY A 37 4.91 -3.95 13.45
C GLY A 37 4.35 -4.98 14.43
N SER A 38 3.80 -6.07 13.95
CA SER A 38 3.38 -7.19 14.81
C SER A 38 4.52 -8.19 14.99
N SER A 39 4.62 -8.78 16.18
CA SER A 39 5.59 -9.85 16.45
C SER A 39 4.94 -10.96 17.28
N TYR A 40 5.49 -12.14 17.20
CA TYR A 40 5.11 -13.26 18.05
C TYR A 40 6.32 -14.10 18.44
N THR A 41 6.18 -14.84 19.50
CA THR A 41 7.17 -15.85 19.89
C THR A 41 7.03 -17.06 18.98
N GLY A 42 8.04 -17.29 18.15
CA GLY A 42 8.12 -18.44 17.26
C GLY A 42 8.87 -19.61 17.90
N ILE A 43 8.53 -20.82 17.47
CA ILE A 43 9.41 -21.99 17.60
C ILE A 43 9.80 -22.39 16.19
N SER A 44 11.07 -22.11 15.81
CA SER A 44 11.64 -22.52 14.55
C SER A 44 11.97 -23.99 14.57
N ILE A 45 11.59 -24.71 13.53
CA ILE A 45 11.95 -26.11 13.27
C ILE A 45 12.63 -26.17 11.91
N THR A 46 13.92 -26.59 11.87
CA THR A 46 14.69 -26.75 10.64
C THR A 46 15.20 -28.17 10.56
N PRO A 47 14.82 -28.98 9.56
CA PRO A 47 15.36 -30.32 9.34
C PRO A 47 16.88 -30.30 9.17
N ALA A 48 17.56 -31.38 9.57
CA ALA A 48 19.03 -31.44 9.57
C ALA A 48 19.65 -31.34 8.16
N ASP A 49 18.91 -31.75 7.14
CA ASP A 49 19.29 -31.77 5.72
C ASP A 49 18.66 -30.65 4.90
N SER A 50 18.02 -29.69 5.54
CA SER A 50 17.35 -28.58 4.89
C SER A 50 17.87 -27.23 5.38
N HIS A 51 17.86 -26.26 4.47
CA HIS A 51 18.06 -24.85 4.78
C HIS A 51 16.73 -24.10 4.98
N VAL A 52 15.62 -24.77 4.70
CA VAL A 52 14.28 -24.25 4.90
C VAL A 52 13.66 -24.90 6.13
N GLY A 53 13.20 -24.07 7.03
CA GLY A 53 12.47 -24.46 8.23
C GLY A 53 11.10 -23.81 8.27
N MET A 54 10.34 -24.14 9.29
CA MET A 54 9.07 -23.48 9.59
C MET A 54 9.07 -22.87 10.98
N ASN A 55 8.16 -21.93 11.20
CA ASN A 55 7.91 -21.36 12.52
C ASN A 55 6.49 -21.71 12.97
N LEU A 56 6.39 -22.26 14.19
CA LEU A 56 5.13 -22.33 14.91
C LEU A 56 4.88 -21.03 15.66
N ASN A 57 3.67 -20.56 15.67
CA ASN A 57 3.27 -19.41 16.47
C ASN A 57 2.91 -19.87 17.89
N ALA A 58 3.84 -19.68 18.83
CA ALA A 58 3.65 -20.11 20.22
C ALA A 58 2.57 -19.30 20.96
N ASP A 59 2.36 -18.02 20.56
CA ASP A 59 1.30 -17.20 21.14
C ASP A 59 -0.08 -17.79 20.83
N GLN A 60 -0.34 -18.12 19.56
CA GLN A 60 -1.60 -18.76 19.14
C GLN A 60 -1.81 -20.14 19.81
N LEU A 61 -0.75 -20.92 19.95
CA LEU A 61 -0.83 -22.20 20.64
C LEU A 61 -1.14 -22.02 22.13
N PHE A 62 -0.61 -20.98 22.76
CA PHE A 62 -0.91 -20.66 24.16
C PHE A 62 -2.36 -20.19 24.35
N GLU A 63 -2.89 -19.41 23.41
CA GLU A 63 -4.31 -19.03 23.39
C GLU A 63 -5.23 -20.25 23.38
N GLN A 64 -4.90 -21.27 22.58
CA GLN A 64 -5.65 -22.53 22.57
C GLN A 64 -5.63 -23.26 23.93
N LEU A 65 -4.52 -23.18 24.66
CA LEU A 65 -4.42 -23.68 26.01
C LEU A 65 -5.30 -22.88 26.99
N GLN A 66 -5.32 -21.54 26.85
CA GLN A 66 -6.16 -20.68 27.70
C GLN A 66 -7.66 -20.86 27.42
N GLU A 67 -8.04 -21.19 26.19
CA GLU A 67 -9.41 -21.54 25.76
C GLU A 67 -9.88 -22.90 26.29
N GLY A 68 -9.00 -23.64 27.04
CA GLY A 68 -9.35 -24.85 27.73
C GLY A 68 -8.94 -26.15 27.04
N LYS A 69 -8.14 -26.13 25.98
CA LYS A 69 -7.53 -27.33 25.43
C LYS A 69 -6.48 -27.87 26.42
N SER A 70 -6.30 -29.20 26.47
CA SER A 70 -5.21 -29.77 27.25
C SER A 70 -3.87 -29.48 26.59
N TYR A 71 -2.79 -29.46 27.40
CA TYR A 71 -1.44 -29.27 26.87
C TYR A 71 -1.07 -30.34 25.83
N GLU A 72 -1.44 -31.60 26.10
CA GLU A 72 -1.20 -32.73 25.20
C GLU A 72 -1.94 -32.53 23.86
N GLY A 73 -3.15 -31.94 23.90
CA GLY A 73 -3.91 -31.58 22.70
C GLY A 73 -3.24 -30.47 21.87
N VAL A 74 -2.69 -29.45 22.55
CA VAL A 74 -1.94 -28.37 21.91
C VAL A 74 -0.63 -28.91 21.33
N LEU A 75 0.11 -29.75 22.03
CA LEU A 75 1.33 -30.38 21.51
C LEU A 75 1.04 -31.25 20.27
N ALA A 76 -0.03 -32.06 20.30
CA ALA A 76 -0.42 -32.89 19.17
C ALA A 76 -0.78 -32.01 17.94
N MET A 77 -1.47 -30.87 18.13
CA MET A 77 -1.74 -29.89 17.08
C MET A 77 -0.43 -29.32 16.51
N ALA A 78 0.51 -28.94 17.39
CA ALA A 78 1.79 -28.38 16.97
C ALA A 78 2.59 -29.39 16.13
N VAL A 79 2.67 -30.65 16.56
CA VAL A 79 3.33 -31.72 15.80
C VAL A 79 2.66 -31.95 14.43
N THR A 80 1.34 -31.94 14.37
CA THR A 80 0.60 -32.08 13.11
C THR A 80 0.88 -30.91 12.18
N GLN A 81 0.93 -29.67 12.70
CA GLN A 81 1.28 -28.50 11.91
C GLN A 81 2.72 -28.57 11.37
N VAL A 82 3.66 -29.08 12.18
CA VAL A 82 5.05 -29.27 11.74
C VAL A 82 5.13 -30.31 10.63
N ASP A 83 4.51 -31.47 10.80
CA ASP A 83 4.53 -32.55 9.81
C ASP A 83 3.94 -32.06 8.47
N ALA A 84 2.77 -31.42 8.50
CA ALA A 84 2.15 -30.83 7.33
C ALA A 84 3.00 -29.71 6.70
N GLY A 85 3.58 -28.83 7.50
CA GLY A 85 4.40 -27.73 7.01
C GLY A 85 5.71 -28.19 6.37
N LEU A 86 6.38 -29.17 6.97
CA LEU A 86 7.61 -29.75 6.41
C LEU A 86 7.32 -30.57 5.13
N ALA A 87 6.19 -31.25 5.07
CA ALA A 87 5.78 -32.00 3.87
C ALA A 87 5.45 -31.08 2.69
N GLN A 88 5.05 -29.85 2.94
CA GLN A 88 4.72 -28.84 1.95
C GLN A 88 5.86 -27.81 1.74
N ALA A 89 6.96 -27.93 2.50
CA ALA A 89 8.08 -27.01 2.35
C ALA A 89 8.64 -27.08 0.91
N PRO A 90 8.84 -25.94 0.23
CA PRO A 90 9.40 -25.93 -1.09
C PRO A 90 10.85 -26.49 -1.05
N ASP A 91 11.20 -27.30 -2.05
CA ASP A 91 12.58 -27.71 -2.24
C ASP A 91 13.39 -26.53 -2.80
N VAL A 92 14.03 -25.82 -1.90
CA VAL A 92 14.71 -24.57 -2.19
C VAL A 92 16.21 -24.77 -2.23
N ASN A 93 16.79 -24.60 -3.40
CA ASN A 93 18.24 -24.52 -3.56
C ASN A 93 18.73 -23.11 -3.17
N VAL A 94 19.39 -22.99 -2.04
CA VAL A 94 19.95 -21.71 -1.56
C VAL A 94 20.90 -21.07 -2.58
N ALA A 95 21.63 -21.88 -3.37
CA ALA A 95 22.52 -21.36 -4.40
C ALA A 95 21.76 -20.64 -5.53
N ASP A 96 20.55 -21.11 -5.87
CA ASP A 96 19.70 -20.48 -6.87
C ASP A 96 19.10 -19.16 -6.34
N ILE A 97 18.78 -19.10 -5.05
CA ILE A 97 18.31 -17.86 -4.38
C ILE A 97 19.44 -16.82 -4.35
N MET A 98 20.67 -17.23 -4.06
CA MET A 98 21.81 -16.32 -4.00
C MET A 98 22.33 -15.90 -5.39
N ASN A 99 21.93 -16.59 -6.44
CA ASN A 99 22.22 -16.19 -7.81
C ASN A 99 21.13 -15.22 -8.31
N TYR A 100 21.49 -13.94 -8.41
CA TYR A 100 20.51 -12.92 -8.80
C TYR A 100 19.83 -13.15 -10.15
N GLU A 101 20.54 -13.67 -11.15
CA GLU A 101 19.98 -13.96 -12.48
C GLU A 101 18.86 -15.02 -12.43
N THR A 102 18.93 -15.92 -11.44
CA THR A 102 17.85 -16.90 -11.18
C THR A 102 16.79 -16.30 -10.28
N ALA A 103 17.22 -15.64 -9.19
CA ALA A 103 16.34 -15.10 -8.16
C ALA A 103 15.42 -13.99 -8.70
N LYS A 104 15.88 -13.18 -9.65
CA LYS A 104 15.07 -12.08 -10.20
C LYS A 104 13.77 -12.53 -10.86
N GLN A 105 13.69 -13.76 -11.38
CA GLN A 105 12.47 -14.31 -11.97
C GLN A 105 11.39 -14.62 -10.93
N MET A 106 11.76 -14.69 -9.65
CA MET A 106 10.87 -14.89 -8.50
C MET A 106 10.61 -13.57 -7.75
N LEU A 107 11.19 -12.47 -8.25
CA LEU A 107 11.20 -11.19 -7.56
C LEU A 107 9.88 -10.45 -7.71
N CYS A 108 9.26 -10.17 -6.60
CA CYS A 108 8.05 -9.35 -6.47
C CYS A 108 8.21 -8.37 -5.29
N PHE A 109 7.17 -7.64 -4.96
CA PHE A 109 7.20 -6.73 -3.82
C PHE A 109 5.85 -6.74 -3.07
N ASP A 110 5.93 -6.39 -1.80
CA ASP A 110 4.79 -6.06 -0.94
C ASP A 110 4.81 -4.56 -0.64
N VAL A 111 3.67 -4.03 -0.19
CA VAL A 111 3.55 -2.65 0.27
C VAL A 111 3.21 -2.66 1.75
N VAL A 112 3.90 -1.83 2.52
CA VAL A 112 3.76 -1.71 3.97
C VAL A 112 3.65 -0.25 4.38
N GLY A 113 3.00 0.03 5.51
CA GLY A 113 3.01 1.37 6.10
C GLY A 113 4.41 1.72 6.64
N THR A 114 5.00 2.82 6.18
CA THR A 114 6.38 3.19 6.52
C THR A 114 6.60 3.33 8.03
N GLU A 115 5.75 4.08 8.71
CA GLU A 115 5.93 4.33 10.15
C GLU A 115 5.73 3.07 11.00
N ARG A 116 4.76 2.22 10.63
CA ARG A 116 4.49 0.97 11.35
C ARG A 116 5.63 -0.06 11.22
N ASN A 117 6.41 0.02 10.17
CA ASN A 117 7.48 -0.93 9.85
C ASN A 117 8.88 -0.33 9.96
N LYS A 118 9.02 0.80 10.63
CA LYS A 118 10.26 1.57 10.69
C LYS A 118 11.48 0.74 11.10
N GLU A 119 11.35 -0.07 12.17
CA GLU A 119 12.45 -0.92 12.65
C GLU A 119 12.84 -1.99 11.61
N MET A 120 11.85 -2.62 10.97
CA MET A 120 12.11 -3.59 9.90
C MET A 120 12.78 -2.91 8.69
N LEU A 121 12.31 -1.73 8.29
CA LEU A 121 12.81 -0.98 7.13
C LEU A 121 14.29 -0.57 7.27
N GLU A 122 14.82 -0.47 8.49
CA GLU A 122 16.28 -0.26 8.70
C GLU A 122 17.12 -1.43 8.16
N ASN A 123 16.55 -2.65 8.11
CA ASN A 123 17.24 -3.87 7.75
C ASN A 123 16.88 -4.42 6.35
N VAL A 124 15.97 -3.80 5.63
CA VAL A 124 15.54 -4.23 4.31
C VAL A 124 15.68 -3.12 3.26
N PRO A 125 16.07 -3.43 2.02
CA PRO A 125 15.99 -2.48 0.93
C PRO A 125 14.52 -2.17 0.65
N HIS A 126 14.19 -0.88 0.57
CA HIS A 126 12.82 -0.42 0.34
C HIS A 126 12.78 0.85 -0.50
N THR A 127 11.65 1.11 -1.13
CA THR A 127 11.39 2.35 -1.86
C THR A 127 10.13 3.00 -1.29
N ASP A 128 10.27 4.22 -0.79
CA ASP A 128 9.15 4.96 -0.21
C ASP A 128 8.29 5.60 -1.29
N VAL A 129 6.97 5.48 -1.10
CA VAL A 129 5.95 6.16 -1.90
C VAL A 129 4.95 6.79 -0.92
N GLU A 130 5.02 8.09 -0.75
CA GLU A 130 4.29 8.83 0.27
C GLU A 130 4.59 8.33 1.69
N ASN A 131 3.61 7.79 2.41
CA ASN A 131 3.79 7.19 3.74
C ASN A 131 3.71 5.66 3.71
N MET A 132 3.92 5.07 2.54
CA MET A 132 4.05 3.64 2.32
C MET A 132 5.45 3.31 1.80
N SER A 133 5.87 2.06 1.99
CA SER A 133 7.17 1.55 1.51
C SER A 133 6.98 0.24 0.76
N MET A 134 7.59 0.14 -0.41
CA MET A 134 7.68 -1.09 -1.19
C MET A 134 8.85 -1.90 -0.65
N VAL A 135 8.63 -3.15 -0.25
CA VAL A 135 9.64 -4.10 0.23
C VAL A 135 9.71 -5.30 -0.71
N TYR A 136 10.90 -5.81 -0.98
CA TYR A 136 11.12 -6.80 -2.03
C TYR A 136 11.13 -8.22 -1.49
N ARG A 137 10.52 -9.14 -2.25
CA ARG A 137 10.42 -10.55 -1.90
C ARG A 137 10.73 -11.46 -3.07
N LEU A 138 11.23 -12.63 -2.77
CA LEU A 138 11.26 -13.76 -3.70
C LEU A 138 10.05 -14.65 -3.41
N GLN A 139 9.21 -14.90 -4.39
CA GLN A 139 8.12 -15.87 -4.30
C GLN A 139 8.62 -17.23 -4.78
N LEU A 140 8.80 -18.15 -3.85
CA LEU A 140 9.37 -19.48 -4.13
C LEU A 140 8.31 -20.44 -4.66
N ASP A 141 7.11 -20.36 -4.11
CA ASP A 141 5.96 -21.18 -4.48
C ASP A 141 4.67 -20.48 -4.09
N SER A 142 3.56 -20.83 -4.72
CA SER A 142 2.23 -20.36 -4.35
C SER A 142 1.18 -21.43 -4.65
N ASN A 143 0.25 -21.61 -3.69
CA ASN A 143 -0.88 -22.50 -3.82
C ASN A 143 -2.12 -21.88 -3.16
N GLU A 144 -3.25 -22.60 -3.18
CA GLU A 144 -4.51 -22.12 -2.56
C GLU A 144 -4.41 -21.86 -1.04
N GLN A 145 -3.37 -22.35 -0.37
CA GLN A 145 -3.17 -22.22 1.07
C GLN A 145 -2.22 -21.04 1.41
N GLY A 146 -1.55 -20.45 0.41
CA GLY A 146 -0.67 -19.30 0.57
C GLY A 146 0.53 -19.32 -0.35
N ALA A 147 1.46 -18.41 -0.10
CA ALA A 147 2.71 -18.30 -0.84
C ALA A 147 3.92 -18.42 0.08
N ALA A 148 4.89 -19.24 -0.31
CA ALA A 148 6.20 -19.28 0.32
C ALA A 148 7.05 -18.14 -0.24
N THR A 149 7.47 -17.23 0.62
CA THR A 149 8.23 -16.04 0.20
C THR A 149 9.43 -15.78 1.10
N ILE A 150 10.47 -15.18 0.55
CA ILE A 150 11.64 -14.69 1.29
C ILE A 150 11.67 -13.17 1.20
N LEU A 151 11.66 -12.48 2.33
CA LEU A 151 11.91 -11.04 2.40
C LEU A 151 13.40 -10.77 2.13
N ILE A 152 13.71 -9.94 1.16
CA ILE A 152 15.08 -9.56 0.84
C ILE A 152 15.56 -8.56 1.90
N THR A 153 16.57 -8.97 2.66
CA THR A 153 17.28 -8.10 3.60
C THR A 153 18.45 -7.38 2.92
N ASN A 154 19.00 -6.37 3.59
CA ASN A 154 20.22 -5.69 3.12
C ASN A 154 21.39 -6.67 2.95
N ASP A 155 21.49 -7.68 3.83
CA ASP A 155 22.50 -8.72 3.75
C ASP A 155 22.30 -9.65 2.54
N ILE A 156 21.07 -10.08 2.27
CA ILE A 156 20.74 -10.88 1.08
C ILE A 156 21.04 -10.09 -0.19
N MET A 157 20.59 -8.84 -0.28
CA MET A 157 20.87 -7.96 -1.42
C MET A 157 22.38 -7.81 -1.65
N ALA A 158 23.16 -7.60 -0.59
CA ALA A 158 24.61 -7.48 -0.67
C ALA A 158 25.27 -8.78 -1.15
N GLN A 159 24.82 -9.95 -0.68
CA GLN A 159 25.31 -11.26 -1.12
C GLN A 159 24.97 -11.55 -2.58
N MET A 160 23.79 -11.12 -3.06
CA MET A 160 23.40 -11.21 -4.47
C MET A 160 24.20 -10.24 -5.35
N GLY A 161 24.89 -9.26 -4.78
CA GLY A 161 25.67 -8.26 -5.50
C GLY A 161 24.83 -7.31 -6.36
N VAL A 162 23.60 -7.04 -5.97
CA VAL A 162 22.64 -6.19 -6.69
C VAL A 162 22.40 -4.89 -5.92
N THR A 163 22.05 -3.81 -6.64
CA THR A 163 21.68 -2.54 -6.02
C THR A 163 20.17 -2.47 -5.74
N LYS A 164 19.77 -1.57 -4.86
CA LYS A 164 18.35 -1.33 -4.57
C LYS A 164 17.57 -0.88 -5.82
N GLU A 165 18.17 -0.03 -6.65
CA GLU A 165 17.57 0.48 -7.88
C GLU A 165 17.31 -0.64 -8.88
N GLN A 166 18.27 -1.60 -9.01
CA GLN A 166 18.10 -2.77 -9.86
C GLN A 166 17.01 -3.68 -9.32
N LEU A 167 17.02 -3.93 -8.00
CA LEU A 167 15.97 -4.71 -7.33
C LEU A 167 14.59 -4.12 -7.57
N HIS A 168 14.46 -2.80 -7.44
CA HIS A 168 13.20 -2.09 -7.67
C HIS A 168 12.71 -2.21 -9.11
N ALA A 169 13.61 -1.99 -10.08
CA ALA A 169 13.26 -2.07 -11.50
C ALA A 169 12.80 -3.48 -11.89
N ASP A 170 13.56 -4.50 -11.50
CA ASP A 170 13.24 -5.89 -11.82
C ASP A 170 11.98 -6.37 -11.08
N ALA A 171 11.73 -5.91 -9.84
CA ALA A 171 10.50 -6.23 -9.11
C ALA A 171 9.26 -5.63 -9.78
N LEU A 172 9.33 -4.39 -10.28
CA LEU A 172 8.24 -3.77 -11.03
C LEU A 172 7.96 -4.48 -12.35
N GLU A 173 8.99 -4.97 -13.03
CA GLU A 173 8.85 -5.72 -14.29
C GLU A 173 8.18 -7.09 -14.05
N ASN A 174 8.60 -7.82 -13.02
CA ASN A 174 8.22 -9.22 -12.83
C ASN A 174 6.95 -9.41 -11.99
N ALA A 175 6.66 -8.51 -11.04
CA ALA A 175 5.55 -8.67 -10.11
C ALA A 175 4.19 -8.88 -10.80
N PRO A 176 3.84 -8.21 -11.92
CA PRO A 176 2.59 -8.43 -12.62
C PRO A 176 2.42 -9.83 -13.20
N GLU A 177 3.51 -10.52 -13.57
CA GLU A 177 3.49 -11.90 -14.07
C GLU A 177 3.41 -12.92 -12.93
N ILE A 178 4.13 -12.65 -11.82
CA ILE A 178 4.18 -13.52 -10.64
C ILE A 178 2.86 -13.46 -9.86
N ARG A 179 2.28 -12.26 -9.74
CA ARG A 179 1.05 -11.98 -8.98
C ARG A 179 0.11 -11.13 -9.84
N PRO A 180 -0.59 -11.73 -10.82
CA PRO A 180 -1.48 -10.99 -11.72
C PRO A 180 -2.50 -10.14 -10.96
N ALA A 181 -2.69 -8.91 -11.43
CA ALA A 181 -3.66 -8.00 -10.84
C ALA A 181 -5.10 -8.41 -11.18
N SER A 182 -5.97 -8.27 -10.19
CA SER A 182 -7.42 -8.36 -10.33
C SER A 182 -8.02 -6.99 -10.03
N PHE A 183 -8.82 -6.46 -10.94
CA PHE A 183 -9.52 -5.17 -10.78
C PHE A 183 -10.98 -5.35 -11.12
N LYS A 184 -11.85 -5.30 -10.11
CA LYS A 184 -13.28 -5.63 -10.22
C LYS A 184 -14.13 -4.58 -9.54
N THR A 185 -15.37 -4.41 -10.02
CA THR A 185 -16.36 -3.62 -9.31
C THR A 185 -16.72 -4.27 -7.98
N MET A 186 -17.13 -3.48 -7.00
CA MET A 186 -17.63 -4.00 -5.71
C MET A 186 -18.82 -4.95 -5.92
N ALA A 187 -19.65 -4.70 -6.92
CA ALA A 187 -20.78 -5.59 -7.26
C ALA A 187 -20.30 -6.99 -7.69
N GLU A 188 -19.25 -7.07 -8.52
CA GLU A 188 -18.66 -8.36 -8.92
C GLU A 188 -18.05 -9.09 -7.74
N VAL A 189 -17.32 -8.37 -6.86
CA VAL A 189 -16.73 -8.98 -5.65
C VAL A 189 -17.81 -9.52 -4.72
N MET A 190 -18.89 -8.77 -4.50
CA MET A 190 -20.01 -9.22 -3.68
C MET A 190 -20.74 -10.42 -4.30
N ALA A 191 -20.93 -10.43 -5.61
CA ALA A 191 -21.53 -11.58 -6.32
C ALA A 191 -20.68 -12.84 -6.15
N GLU A 192 -19.35 -12.73 -6.30
CA GLU A 192 -18.42 -13.85 -6.07
C GLU A 192 -18.51 -14.39 -4.63
N LEU A 193 -18.54 -13.51 -3.62
CA LEU A 193 -18.67 -13.91 -2.22
C LEU A 193 -19.99 -14.63 -1.93
N MET A 194 -21.05 -14.27 -2.65
CA MET A 194 -22.38 -14.92 -2.54
C MET A 194 -22.51 -16.17 -3.42
N GLY A 195 -21.46 -16.52 -4.18
CA GLY A 195 -21.52 -17.64 -5.13
C GLY A 195 -22.49 -17.41 -6.30
N MET A 196 -22.71 -16.14 -6.66
CA MET A 196 -23.61 -15.71 -7.75
C MET A 196 -22.80 -15.38 -9.01
N PRO A 197 -23.38 -15.48 -10.21
CA PRO A 197 -22.76 -14.94 -11.42
C PRO A 197 -22.49 -13.43 -11.28
N ALA A 198 -21.39 -12.93 -11.85
CA ALA A 198 -20.96 -11.53 -11.71
C ALA A 198 -22.02 -10.51 -12.19
N ASP A 199 -22.82 -10.90 -13.19
CA ASP A 199 -23.92 -10.10 -13.76
C ASP A 199 -25.26 -10.21 -13.02
N ALA A 200 -25.31 -11.01 -11.97
CA ALA A 200 -26.56 -11.25 -11.21
C ALA A 200 -26.83 -10.15 -10.16
N MET A 201 -25.81 -9.39 -9.76
CA MET A 201 -25.97 -8.28 -8.80
C MET A 201 -26.26 -6.98 -9.55
N PRO A 202 -27.37 -6.30 -9.27
CA PRO A 202 -27.65 -4.98 -9.83
C PRO A 202 -26.57 -3.97 -9.37
N ALA A 203 -26.06 -3.17 -10.31
CA ALA A 203 -24.97 -2.22 -10.03
C ALA A 203 -25.33 -1.16 -8.97
N ASP A 204 -26.61 -0.87 -8.78
CA ASP A 204 -27.15 0.06 -7.78
C ASP A 204 -27.24 -0.54 -6.36
N MET A 205 -26.99 -1.83 -6.20
CA MET A 205 -26.94 -2.50 -4.89
C MET A 205 -25.54 -2.49 -4.24
N ALA A 206 -24.50 -2.10 -4.97
CA ALA A 206 -23.14 -1.98 -4.46
C ALA A 206 -22.66 -0.52 -4.56
N PRO A 207 -21.78 -0.07 -3.65
CA PRO A 207 -21.12 1.22 -3.79
C PRO A 207 -20.39 1.34 -5.15
N PRO A 208 -20.36 2.53 -5.77
CA PRO A 208 -19.66 2.75 -7.05
C PRO A 208 -18.14 2.78 -6.87
N MET A 209 -17.58 1.67 -6.42
CA MET A 209 -16.15 1.51 -6.16
C MET A 209 -15.62 0.23 -6.78
N TYR A 210 -14.32 0.20 -7.00
CA TYR A 210 -13.58 -0.94 -7.52
C TYR A 210 -12.62 -1.46 -6.47
N VAL A 211 -12.38 -2.75 -6.52
CA VAL A 211 -11.42 -3.45 -5.65
C VAL A 211 -10.24 -3.89 -6.49
N ALA A 212 -9.06 -3.44 -6.15
CA ALA A 212 -7.81 -3.88 -6.73
C ALA A 212 -7.10 -4.84 -5.76
N THR A 213 -6.74 -6.01 -6.23
CA THR A 213 -5.98 -7.03 -5.51
C THR A 213 -5.22 -7.91 -6.51
N ASN A 214 -4.57 -8.96 -6.06
CA ASN A 214 -4.01 -10.00 -6.93
C ASN A 214 -4.88 -11.27 -6.92
N ASP A 215 -4.58 -12.22 -7.79
CA ASP A 215 -5.35 -13.48 -7.90
C ASP A 215 -5.38 -14.29 -6.59
N SER A 216 -4.31 -14.23 -5.79
CA SER A 216 -4.24 -14.93 -4.51
C SER A 216 -4.99 -14.22 -3.37
N LYS A 217 -5.37 -12.96 -3.55
CA LYS A 217 -5.95 -12.07 -2.52
C LYS A 217 -5.07 -11.92 -1.27
N VAL A 218 -3.76 -12.13 -1.41
CA VAL A 218 -2.78 -11.99 -0.32
C VAL A 218 -1.72 -10.98 -0.75
N GLN A 219 -1.48 -9.94 0.09
CA GLN A 219 -0.57 -8.83 -0.21
C GLN A 219 -0.90 -8.11 -1.54
N GLY A 220 -2.20 -8.08 -1.89
CA GLY A 220 -2.68 -7.57 -3.17
C GLY A 220 -2.64 -6.06 -3.30
N ALA A 221 -2.47 -5.30 -2.21
CA ALA A 221 -2.32 -3.84 -2.29
C ALA A 221 -1.14 -3.40 -3.18
N ALA A 222 -0.14 -4.25 -3.37
CA ALA A 222 1.00 -3.99 -4.23
C ALA A 222 0.62 -3.69 -5.69
N VAL A 223 -0.53 -4.20 -6.19
CA VAL A 223 -0.97 -4.02 -7.59
C VAL A 223 -1.15 -2.55 -7.96
N MET A 224 -1.47 -1.68 -7.00
CA MET A 224 -1.61 -0.24 -7.27
C MET A 224 -0.32 0.41 -7.81
N PHE A 225 0.84 -0.20 -7.56
CA PHE A 225 2.13 0.28 -8.04
C PHE A 225 2.68 -0.50 -9.25
N TYR A 226 1.90 -1.40 -9.84
CA TYR A 226 2.30 -2.06 -11.08
C TYR A 226 2.37 -1.04 -12.22
N PRO A 227 3.29 -1.25 -13.19
CA PRO A 227 3.39 -0.36 -14.34
C PRO A 227 2.03 -0.14 -15.02
N ASP A 228 1.71 1.12 -15.31
CA ASP A 228 0.48 1.57 -15.98
C ASP A 228 -0.86 1.19 -15.29
N PHE A 229 -0.84 0.55 -14.11
CA PHE A 229 -2.06 0.12 -13.41
C PHE A 229 -2.95 1.32 -13.04
N MET A 230 -2.37 2.39 -12.50
CA MET A 230 -3.11 3.60 -12.13
C MET A 230 -3.77 4.26 -13.34
N ASP A 231 -3.08 4.31 -14.48
CA ASP A 231 -3.65 4.85 -15.73
C ASP A 231 -4.81 3.99 -16.24
N GLN A 232 -4.69 2.66 -16.12
CA GLN A 232 -5.75 1.74 -16.50
C GLN A 232 -6.97 1.91 -15.58
N ALA A 233 -6.75 2.00 -14.27
CA ALA A 233 -7.81 2.23 -13.29
C ALA A 233 -8.50 3.58 -13.53
N ALA A 234 -7.75 4.66 -13.69
CA ALA A 234 -8.30 5.98 -13.99
C ALA A 234 -9.11 6.00 -15.30
N LYS A 235 -8.64 5.32 -16.33
CA LYS A 235 -9.36 5.17 -17.61
C LYS A 235 -10.66 4.39 -17.42
N GLU A 236 -10.67 3.33 -16.62
CA GLU A 236 -11.87 2.51 -16.35
C GLU A 236 -12.91 3.32 -15.56
N LEU A 237 -12.46 4.13 -14.59
CA LEU A 237 -13.33 4.98 -13.78
C LEU A 237 -13.70 6.31 -14.47
N GLY A 238 -13.06 6.64 -15.59
CA GLY A 238 -13.40 7.78 -16.43
C GLY A 238 -12.71 9.10 -16.07
N GLY A 239 -11.68 9.10 -15.22
CA GLY A 239 -10.94 10.31 -14.82
C GLY A 239 -10.06 10.09 -13.60
N ASP A 240 -9.89 11.13 -12.82
CA ASP A 240 -9.14 11.10 -11.57
C ASP A 240 -9.80 10.17 -10.55
N VAL A 241 -9.01 9.61 -9.66
CA VAL A 241 -9.50 8.61 -8.70
C VAL A 241 -8.97 8.84 -7.28
N PHE A 242 -9.81 8.57 -6.31
CA PHE A 242 -9.38 8.36 -4.92
C PHE A 242 -8.99 6.91 -4.70
N ILE A 243 -7.96 6.71 -3.90
CA ILE A 243 -7.41 5.39 -3.56
C ILE A 243 -7.39 5.24 -2.04
N LEU A 244 -8.02 4.16 -1.54
CA LEU A 244 -8.19 3.87 -0.12
C LEU A 244 -7.54 2.52 0.22
N PRO A 245 -6.23 2.49 0.51
CA PRO A 245 -5.51 1.27 0.85
C PRO A 245 -5.61 0.99 2.36
N SER A 246 -6.77 0.59 2.84
CA SER A 246 -6.99 0.22 4.24
C SER A 246 -6.28 -1.09 4.61
N SER A 247 -6.17 -2.04 3.68
CA SER A 247 -5.59 -3.36 3.89
C SER A 247 -4.33 -3.57 3.04
N VAL A 248 -3.40 -4.42 3.51
CA VAL A 248 -2.29 -4.93 2.71
C VAL A 248 -2.75 -5.88 1.62
N HIS A 249 -3.99 -6.40 1.72
CA HIS A 249 -4.53 -7.42 0.81
C HIS A 249 -5.26 -6.84 -0.39
N GLU A 250 -5.86 -5.66 -0.24
CA GLU A 250 -6.66 -5.04 -1.29
C GLU A 250 -6.70 -3.51 -1.16
N VAL A 251 -7.01 -2.85 -2.25
CA VAL A 251 -7.13 -1.39 -2.32
C VAL A 251 -8.44 -1.02 -3.00
N LEU A 252 -9.15 -0.07 -2.44
CA LEU A 252 -10.39 0.46 -3.02
C LEU A 252 -10.09 1.67 -3.89
N PHE A 253 -10.75 1.73 -5.05
CA PHE A 253 -10.70 2.84 -6.00
C PHE A 253 -12.09 3.43 -6.17
N LEU A 254 -12.19 4.75 -6.06
CA LEU A 254 -13.42 5.52 -6.27
C LEU A 254 -13.17 6.60 -7.33
N PRO A 255 -14.13 6.86 -8.24
CA PRO A 255 -14.01 8.00 -9.15
C PRO A 255 -14.02 9.32 -8.34
N ASP A 256 -13.17 10.26 -8.70
CA ASP A 256 -13.27 11.64 -8.22
C ASP A 256 -14.25 12.41 -9.12
N ASP A 257 -15.50 12.46 -8.70
CA ASP A 257 -16.55 13.23 -9.36
C ASP A 257 -16.82 14.59 -8.69
N GLY A 258 -15.98 14.98 -7.73
CA GLY A 258 -16.09 16.20 -6.95
C GLY A 258 -17.17 16.18 -5.86
N THR A 259 -17.82 15.03 -5.62
CA THR A 259 -18.87 14.90 -4.59
C THR A 259 -18.35 14.50 -3.23
N MET A 260 -17.21 13.80 -3.18
CA MET A 260 -16.60 13.31 -1.95
C MET A 260 -15.37 14.14 -1.58
N ARG A 261 -15.20 14.37 -0.29
CA ARG A 261 -14.06 15.07 0.27
C ARG A 261 -13.07 14.08 0.87
N THR A 262 -11.79 14.43 0.83
CA THR A 262 -10.70 13.60 1.39
C THR A 262 -10.88 13.31 2.88
N ASP A 263 -11.39 14.28 3.66
CA ASP A 263 -11.63 14.11 5.09
C ASP A 263 -12.76 13.08 5.36
N GLU A 264 -13.85 13.08 4.58
CA GLU A 264 -14.93 12.10 4.67
C GLU A 264 -14.44 10.68 4.31
N LEU A 265 -13.65 10.58 3.25
CA LEU A 265 -13.05 9.30 2.84
C LEU A 265 -12.06 8.77 3.90
N ARG A 266 -11.30 9.65 4.56
CA ARG A 266 -10.39 9.26 5.65
C ARG A 266 -11.14 8.77 6.88
N GLU A 267 -12.24 9.41 7.25
CA GLU A 267 -13.11 8.93 8.33
C GLU A 267 -13.63 7.51 8.01
N MET A 268 -14.01 7.26 6.77
CA MET A 268 -14.43 5.93 6.31
C MET A 268 -13.29 4.90 6.46
N VAL A 269 -12.07 5.18 5.96
CA VAL A 269 -10.91 4.29 6.08
C VAL A 269 -10.60 4.00 7.55
N THR A 270 -10.54 5.03 8.39
CA THR A 270 -10.26 4.90 9.82
C THR A 270 -11.31 4.05 10.53
N SER A 271 -12.60 4.24 10.20
CA SER A 271 -13.69 3.44 10.75
C SER A 271 -13.60 1.96 10.36
N ILE A 272 -13.31 1.68 9.08
CA ILE A 272 -13.13 0.31 8.56
C ILE A 272 -11.91 -0.35 9.23
N ASN A 273 -10.79 0.36 9.33
CA ASN A 273 -9.60 -0.13 10.00
C ASN A 273 -9.85 -0.47 11.48
N ALA A 274 -10.67 0.32 12.16
CA ALA A 274 -10.98 0.09 13.57
C ALA A 274 -11.91 -1.11 13.81
N SER A 275 -12.78 -1.48 12.84
CA SER A 275 -13.82 -2.48 13.04
C SER A 275 -13.63 -3.77 12.24
N GLU A 276 -13.08 -3.70 11.03
CA GLU A 276 -13.09 -4.81 10.07
C GLU A 276 -11.68 -5.33 9.71
N VAL A 277 -10.65 -4.48 9.75
CA VAL A 277 -9.28 -4.88 9.35
C VAL A 277 -8.45 -5.22 10.57
N SER A 278 -7.87 -6.42 10.60
CA SER A 278 -6.99 -6.79 11.70
C SER A 278 -5.77 -5.85 11.78
N PRO A 279 -5.26 -5.52 12.97
CA PRO A 279 -4.09 -4.63 13.09
C PRO A 279 -2.88 -5.07 12.27
N ALA A 280 -2.71 -6.39 12.06
CA ALA A 280 -1.62 -6.94 11.25
C ALA A 280 -1.81 -6.73 9.74
N ASP A 281 -3.04 -6.48 9.31
CA ASP A 281 -3.38 -6.34 7.88
C ASP A 281 -3.65 -4.89 7.49
N GLN A 282 -3.74 -3.96 8.45
CA GLN A 282 -3.94 -2.54 8.19
C GLN A 282 -2.73 -1.94 7.49
N LEU A 283 -2.91 -1.36 6.30
CA LEU A 283 -1.85 -0.71 5.55
C LEU A 283 -1.65 0.74 6.00
N THR A 284 -2.68 1.56 5.90
CA THR A 284 -2.67 2.97 6.29
C THR A 284 -4.08 3.49 6.56
N ASP A 285 -4.18 4.59 7.32
CA ASP A 285 -5.42 5.35 7.51
C ASP A 285 -5.54 6.51 6.50
N SER A 286 -4.59 6.64 5.59
CA SER A 286 -4.55 7.73 4.63
C SER A 286 -5.37 7.44 3.38
N VAL A 287 -5.86 8.51 2.77
CA VAL A 287 -6.48 8.52 1.44
C VAL A 287 -5.48 9.09 0.46
N TYR A 288 -5.45 8.55 -0.76
CA TYR A 288 -4.60 9.06 -1.83
C TYR A 288 -5.47 9.48 -3.00
N HIS A 289 -4.88 10.31 -3.85
CA HIS A 289 -5.48 10.77 -5.08
C HIS A 289 -4.53 10.51 -6.25
N TYR A 290 -5.07 10.07 -7.38
CA TYR A 290 -4.35 9.97 -8.63
C TYR A 290 -4.97 10.89 -9.66
N ASP A 291 -4.20 11.89 -10.10
CA ASP A 291 -4.53 12.83 -11.17
C ASP A 291 -4.11 12.19 -12.51
N ALA A 292 -5.10 11.82 -13.31
CA ALA A 292 -4.89 11.08 -14.56
C ALA A 292 -4.19 11.92 -15.64
N GLU A 293 -4.36 13.25 -15.64
CA GLU A 293 -3.73 14.13 -16.61
C GLU A 293 -2.24 14.30 -16.34
N SER A 294 -1.88 14.56 -15.08
CA SER A 294 -0.48 14.76 -14.67
C SER A 294 0.23 13.47 -14.28
N ARG A 295 -0.50 12.34 -14.19
CA ARG A 295 -0.02 11.04 -13.71
C ARG A 295 0.60 11.14 -12.31
N THR A 296 -0.03 11.91 -11.45
CA THR A 296 0.48 12.21 -10.11
C THR A 296 -0.29 11.42 -9.06
N PHE A 297 0.41 10.53 -8.36
CA PHE A 297 -0.07 9.85 -7.17
C PHE A 297 0.40 10.61 -5.92
N GLU A 298 -0.52 11.04 -5.08
CA GLU A 298 -0.21 11.84 -3.89
C GLU A 298 -1.19 11.59 -2.75
N LEU A 299 -0.80 11.92 -1.52
CA LEU A 299 -1.74 11.96 -0.39
C LEU A 299 -2.90 12.92 -0.68
N GLY A 300 -4.13 12.55 -0.28
CA GLY A 300 -5.31 13.38 -0.46
C GLY A 300 -5.17 14.78 0.13
N GLU A 301 -4.46 14.93 1.25
CA GLU A 301 -4.15 16.24 1.84
C GLU A 301 -3.25 17.11 0.93
N LYS A 302 -2.30 16.49 0.23
CA LYS A 302 -1.44 17.19 -0.73
C LYS A 302 -2.25 17.61 -1.96
N PHE A 303 -3.13 16.72 -2.43
CA PHE A 303 -4.06 17.02 -3.50
C PHE A 303 -4.95 18.23 -3.17
N GLU A 304 -5.60 18.24 -2.00
CA GLU A 304 -6.45 19.37 -1.58
C GLU A 304 -5.64 20.68 -1.48
N ALA A 305 -4.44 20.64 -0.89
CA ALA A 305 -3.57 21.81 -0.81
C ALA A 305 -3.18 22.33 -2.22
N ARG A 306 -2.89 21.42 -3.15
CA ARG A 306 -2.57 21.75 -4.55
C ARG A 306 -3.78 22.35 -5.29
N GLN A 307 -4.98 21.83 -5.05
CA GLN A 307 -6.21 22.38 -5.62
C GLN A 307 -6.50 23.79 -5.08
N ALA A 308 -6.44 23.99 -3.77
CA ALA A 308 -6.62 25.29 -3.15
C ALA A 308 -5.62 26.33 -3.69
N GLU A 309 -4.37 25.95 -3.93
CA GLU A 309 -3.37 26.83 -4.51
C GLU A 309 -3.67 27.18 -5.98
N LYS A 310 -4.18 26.21 -6.76
CA LYS A 310 -4.61 26.45 -8.14
C LYS A 310 -5.81 27.41 -8.20
N GLU A 311 -6.79 27.21 -7.33
CA GLU A 311 -7.97 28.09 -7.23
C GLU A 311 -7.58 29.52 -6.87
N ALA A 312 -6.76 29.70 -5.81
CA ALA A 312 -6.29 31.02 -5.41
C ALA A 312 -5.51 31.76 -6.53
N LYS A 313 -4.67 31.02 -7.27
CA LYS A 313 -3.94 31.60 -8.43
C LYS A 313 -4.88 31.96 -9.60
N SER A 314 -5.96 31.19 -9.79
CA SER A 314 -6.99 31.45 -10.80
C SER A 314 -7.77 32.71 -10.44
N GLU A 315 -8.22 32.85 -9.21
CA GLU A 315 -8.93 34.03 -8.71
C GLU A 315 -8.06 35.29 -8.82
N GLU A 316 -6.79 35.23 -8.42
CA GLU A 316 -5.85 36.37 -8.57
C GLU A 316 -5.68 36.79 -10.04
N LYS A 317 -5.63 35.81 -10.96
CA LYS A 317 -5.51 36.08 -12.39
C LYS A 317 -6.79 36.71 -12.98
N GLU A 318 -7.96 36.26 -12.52
CA GLU A 318 -9.25 36.83 -12.93
C GLU A 318 -9.42 38.26 -12.42
N GLU A 319 -9.09 38.52 -11.13
CA GLU A 319 -9.10 39.87 -10.56
C GLU A 319 -8.16 40.82 -11.32
N ARG A 320 -6.92 40.39 -11.60
CA ARG A 320 -5.96 41.18 -12.39
C ARG A 320 -6.48 41.46 -13.81
N SER A 321 -7.13 40.46 -14.44
CA SER A 321 -7.74 40.62 -15.77
C SER A 321 -8.92 41.61 -15.73
N SER A 322 -9.76 41.54 -14.70
CA SER A 322 -10.87 42.45 -14.50
C SER A 322 -10.40 43.89 -14.29
N VAL A 323 -9.43 44.09 -13.39
CA VAL A 323 -8.82 45.43 -13.15
C VAL A 323 -8.15 46.01 -14.42
N LEU A 324 -7.47 45.18 -15.21
CA LEU A 324 -6.88 45.62 -16.48
C LEU A 324 -7.94 46.05 -17.50
N LYS A 325 -9.07 45.32 -17.60
CA LYS A 325 -10.19 45.69 -18.48
C LYS A 325 -10.84 47.01 -18.04
N ASP A 326 -11.04 47.21 -16.75
CA ASP A 326 -11.56 48.46 -16.16
C ASP A 326 -10.65 49.66 -16.41
N LEU A 327 -9.32 49.46 -16.30
CA LEU A 327 -8.34 50.51 -16.60
C LEU A 327 -8.31 50.85 -18.09
N GLN A 328 -8.45 49.86 -18.98
CA GLN A 328 -8.53 50.08 -20.43
C GLN A 328 -9.79 50.82 -20.82
N SER A 329 -10.97 50.47 -20.25
CA SER A 329 -12.23 51.18 -20.53
C SER A 329 -12.16 52.62 -20.02
N LYS A 330 -11.66 52.88 -18.81
CA LYS A 330 -11.46 54.25 -18.29
C LYS A 330 -10.49 55.07 -19.14
N LYS A 331 -9.45 54.45 -19.68
CA LYS A 331 -8.51 55.11 -20.59
C LYS A 331 -9.17 55.48 -21.90
N GLN A 332 -9.99 54.60 -22.51
CA GLN A 332 -10.78 54.87 -23.68
C GLN A 332 -11.77 56.02 -23.46
N ASP A 333 -12.46 56.03 -22.32
CA ASP A 333 -13.40 57.11 -21.96
C ASP A 333 -12.69 58.47 -21.76
N MET A 334 -11.46 58.45 -21.24
CA MET A 334 -10.64 59.70 -21.15
C MET A 334 -10.14 60.19 -22.49
N ASP A 335 -9.81 59.32 -23.42
CA ASP A 335 -9.38 59.71 -24.78
C ASP A 335 -10.57 60.21 -25.67
N LEU A 336 -11.80 59.84 -25.28
CA LEU A 336 -13.04 60.31 -25.96
C LEU A 336 -13.56 61.67 -25.41
N GLN A 337 -13.04 62.19 -24.30
CA GLN A 337 -13.40 63.50 -23.79
C GLN A 337 -12.72 64.59 -24.64
N PRO A 338 -13.49 65.60 -25.19
CA PRO A 338 -12.91 66.66 -25.96
C PRO A 338 -11.95 67.51 -25.11
N LYS A 339 -10.70 67.64 -25.61
CA LYS A 339 -9.69 68.51 -24.96
C LYS A 339 -10.23 69.92 -24.89
N ALA A 340 -10.38 70.47 -23.69
CA ALA A 340 -10.74 71.85 -23.46
C ALA A 340 -9.70 72.76 -24.13
N GLU A 341 -10.17 73.64 -25.04
CA GLU A 341 -9.32 74.63 -25.71
C GLU A 341 -8.62 75.53 -24.65
N PRO A 342 -7.34 75.90 -24.85
CA PRO A 342 -6.65 76.80 -23.93
C PRO A 342 -7.24 78.20 -24.05
N GLY A 343 -7.80 78.66 -22.92
CA GLY A 343 -8.45 79.97 -22.83
C GLY A 343 -7.49 81.11 -23.23
N LYS A 344 -7.95 81.97 -24.16
CA LYS A 344 -7.27 83.18 -24.60
C LYS A 344 -7.03 84.09 -23.41
N HIS A 345 -5.77 84.41 -23.09
CA HIS A 345 -5.37 85.47 -22.19
C HIS A 345 -5.90 86.83 -22.66
N LYS A 346 -6.80 87.45 -21.85
CA LYS A 346 -7.16 88.85 -21.99
C LYS A 346 -6.01 89.70 -21.46
N THR A 347 -5.34 90.43 -22.33
CA THR A 347 -4.41 91.51 -21.98
C THR A 347 -5.20 92.64 -21.29
N LYS A 348 -4.85 93.02 -20.09
CA LYS A 348 -5.27 94.24 -19.42
C LYS A 348 -4.50 95.42 -20.03
N SER A 349 -5.25 96.34 -20.63
CA SER A 349 -4.73 97.67 -20.99
C SER A 349 -4.66 98.53 -19.73
N GLU A 350 -3.47 99.16 -19.48
CA GLU A 350 -3.29 100.15 -18.44
C GLU A 350 -3.97 101.43 -18.91
N PRO A 351 -4.56 102.28 -17.96
CA PRO A 351 -5.02 103.59 -18.28
C PRO A 351 -3.86 104.56 -18.04
N ALA A 352 -3.59 105.45 -19.07
CA ALA A 352 -2.69 106.57 -19.00
C ALA A 352 -3.26 107.65 -18.06
N LEU A 353 -2.38 108.24 -17.27
CA LEU A 353 -2.61 109.45 -16.51
C LEU A 353 -2.52 110.68 -17.39
N GLY A 354 -3.47 111.58 -17.18
CA GLY A 354 -3.52 112.98 -17.64
C GLY A 354 -4.41 113.76 -16.70
#